data_7cc63b037f057d6034b57c07c7d26768
#
_entry.id   7cc63b037f057d6034b57c07c7d26768
#
_cell.length_a   1.000
_cell.length_b   1.000
_cell.length_c   1.000
_cell.angle_alpha   90.00
_cell.angle_beta   90.00
_cell.angle_gamma   90.00
#
_symmetry.space_group_name_H-M   'P 1'
#
loop_
_entity.id
_entity.type
_entity.pdbx_description
1 polymer ?
#
loop_
_entity_poly.entity_id
_entity_poly.type
_entity_poly.pdbx_seq_one_letter_code
_entity_poly.pdbx_strand_id
1 'polypeptide(L)'
;AFICAQVVGSDGAVIGVDRNADMLELARVAAPVVAERIGYSNVRFLEGAIEALDAPTPTGELLIPSASVDVVLSNCVLNLVNPSARSALLANIRRVLRPSGRVAISDIVCDRPVPQHLQQDPDLWSGCISGAWEEDAFLADFRALGFEDVSYADRSEQPWRVVEGIEFRAVTLTGVLAVG
;
A
#
# COMPACT_ATOMS: atom_id res chain seq x y z
N ALA A 1 -4.79 -8.24 -6.10
CA ALA A 1 -6.25 -8.06 -6.22
C ALA A 1 -6.98 -9.41 -6.32
N PHE A 2 -6.62 -10.31 -7.27
CA PHE A 2 -7.37 -11.54 -7.55
C PHE A 2 -7.36 -12.60 -6.42
N ILE A 3 -6.28 -12.70 -5.65
CA ILE A 3 -6.26 -13.52 -4.44
C ILE A 3 -7.24 -12.96 -3.41
N CYS A 4 -7.22 -11.63 -3.21
CA CYS A 4 -8.16 -10.97 -2.29
C CYS A 4 -9.61 -11.21 -2.71
N ALA A 5 -9.91 -11.19 -4.02
CA ALA A 5 -11.23 -11.46 -4.56
C ALA A 5 -11.78 -12.83 -4.12
N GLN A 6 -10.93 -13.84 -4.14
CA GLN A 6 -11.29 -15.19 -3.68
C GLN A 6 -11.48 -15.27 -2.16
N VAL A 7 -10.64 -14.55 -1.41
CA VAL A 7 -10.71 -14.54 0.06
C VAL A 7 -11.98 -13.86 0.57
N VAL A 8 -12.36 -12.72 -0.04
CA VAL A 8 -13.57 -11.99 0.38
C VAL A 8 -14.87 -12.60 -0.12
N GLY A 9 -14.81 -13.50 -1.12
CA GLY A 9 -15.97 -14.19 -1.66
C GLY A 9 -16.91 -13.32 -2.52
N SER A 10 -18.06 -13.89 -2.89
CA SER A 10 -19.05 -13.24 -3.76
C SER A 10 -19.68 -11.96 -3.16
N ASP A 11 -19.78 -11.89 -1.84
CA ASP A 11 -20.41 -10.79 -1.11
C ASP A 11 -19.43 -9.66 -0.81
N GLY A 12 -18.12 -9.91 -0.97
CA GLY A 12 -17.07 -8.92 -0.81
C GLY A 12 -16.72 -8.21 -2.11
N ALA A 13 -15.99 -7.10 -2.02
CA ALA A 13 -15.51 -6.36 -3.17
C ALA A 13 -14.04 -5.98 -3.02
N VAL A 14 -13.31 -5.97 -4.13
CA VAL A 14 -11.90 -5.56 -4.17
C VAL A 14 -11.72 -4.40 -5.14
N ILE A 15 -11.00 -3.38 -4.70
CA ILE A 15 -10.61 -2.24 -5.53
C ILE A 15 -9.10 -2.26 -5.68
N GLY A 16 -8.61 -2.44 -6.89
CA GLY A 16 -7.19 -2.22 -7.23
C GLY A 16 -7.00 -0.79 -7.71
N VAL A 17 -5.99 -0.11 -7.17
CA VAL A 17 -5.59 1.22 -7.62
C VAL A 17 -4.16 1.15 -8.12
N ASP A 18 -3.91 1.66 -9.30
CA ASP A 18 -2.58 1.80 -9.87
C ASP A 18 -2.51 3.08 -10.70
N ARG A 19 -1.32 3.66 -10.81
CA ARG A 19 -1.05 4.82 -11.69
C ARG A 19 -0.54 4.42 -13.08
N ASN A 20 -0.13 3.16 -13.25
CA ASN A 20 0.40 2.63 -14.49
C ASN A 20 -0.73 2.08 -15.35
N ALA A 21 -1.00 2.75 -16.48
CA ALA A 21 -2.07 2.38 -17.41
C ALA A 21 -1.86 0.99 -18.02
N ASP A 22 -0.62 0.57 -18.32
CA ASP A 22 -0.32 -0.74 -18.88
C ASP A 22 -0.62 -1.86 -17.86
N MET A 23 -0.29 -1.63 -16.58
CA MET A 23 -0.60 -2.59 -15.51
C MET A 23 -2.10 -2.70 -15.27
N LEU A 24 -2.82 -1.59 -15.36
CA LEU A 24 -4.28 -1.56 -15.26
C LEU A 24 -4.94 -2.29 -16.44
N GLU A 25 -4.42 -2.13 -17.65
CA GLU A 25 -4.93 -2.84 -18.83
C GLU A 25 -4.75 -4.35 -18.68
N LEU A 26 -3.56 -4.82 -18.29
CA LEU A 26 -3.31 -6.23 -17.99
C LEU A 26 -4.28 -6.77 -16.92
N ALA A 27 -4.50 -6.00 -15.87
CA ALA A 27 -5.41 -6.39 -14.79
C ALA A 27 -6.87 -6.45 -15.27
N ARG A 28 -7.30 -5.48 -16.08
CA ARG A 28 -8.66 -5.44 -16.66
C ARG A 28 -8.93 -6.57 -17.64
N VAL A 29 -7.94 -6.92 -18.46
CA VAL A 29 -8.02 -8.08 -19.38
C VAL A 29 -8.11 -9.41 -18.61
N ALA A 30 -7.37 -9.54 -17.50
CA ALA A 30 -7.39 -10.73 -16.67
C ALA A 30 -8.67 -10.90 -15.84
N ALA A 31 -9.33 -9.79 -15.48
CA ALA A 31 -10.47 -9.80 -14.55
C ALA A 31 -11.65 -10.72 -15.01
N PRO A 32 -12.14 -10.67 -16.27
CA PRO A 32 -13.21 -11.55 -16.70
C PRO A 32 -12.82 -13.04 -16.69
N VAL A 33 -11.56 -13.36 -17.01
CA VAL A 33 -11.05 -14.74 -16.97
C VAL A 33 -11.04 -15.28 -15.54
N VAL A 34 -10.63 -14.45 -14.58
CA VAL A 34 -10.66 -14.83 -13.18
C VAL A 34 -12.10 -14.94 -12.70
N ALA A 35 -12.98 -13.99 -13.03
CA ALA A 35 -14.39 -14.02 -12.65
C ALA A 35 -15.10 -15.29 -13.15
N GLU A 36 -14.85 -15.73 -14.38
CA GLU A 36 -15.38 -16.98 -14.91
C GLU A 36 -14.92 -18.20 -14.09
N ARG A 37 -13.64 -18.24 -13.71
CA ARG A 37 -13.07 -19.35 -12.94
C ARG A 37 -13.60 -19.46 -11.51
N ILE A 38 -13.82 -18.31 -10.85
CA ILE A 38 -14.31 -18.28 -9.46
C ILE A 38 -15.83 -18.21 -9.35
N GLY A 39 -16.54 -17.97 -10.47
CA GLY A 39 -17.99 -17.94 -10.56
C GLY A 39 -18.65 -16.61 -10.20
N TYR A 40 -17.88 -15.53 -9.96
CA TYR A 40 -18.40 -14.18 -9.65
C TYR A 40 -17.41 -13.08 -10.04
N SER A 41 -17.92 -11.84 -10.20
CA SER A 41 -17.12 -10.66 -10.54
C SER A 41 -17.20 -9.65 -9.39
N ASN A 42 -16.12 -9.51 -8.62
CA ASN A 42 -16.07 -8.65 -7.45
C ASN A 42 -14.81 -7.76 -7.39
N VAL A 43 -14.08 -7.62 -8.52
CA VAL A 43 -12.88 -6.78 -8.61
C VAL A 43 -13.11 -5.65 -9.58
N ARG A 44 -12.72 -4.43 -9.21
CA ARG A 44 -12.62 -3.29 -10.12
C ARG A 44 -11.24 -2.65 -10.02
N PHE A 45 -10.78 -2.06 -11.13
CA PHE A 45 -9.49 -1.39 -11.21
C PHE A 45 -9.66 0.07 -11.56
N LEU A 46 -9.07 0.95 -10.76
CA LEU A 46 -9.11 2.40 -10.90
C LEU A 46 -7.71 2.94 -11.18
N GLU A 47 -7.62 3.89 -12.10
CA GLU A 47 -6.41 4.64 -12.33
C GLU A 47 -6.32 5.77 -11.31
N GLY A 48 -5.17 5.85 -10.61
CA GLY A 48 -4.92 6.90 -9.63
C GLY A 48 -3.63 6.70 -8.87
N ALA A 49 -3.22 7.76 -8.20
CA ALA A 49 -2.08 7.74 -7.29
C ALA A 49 -2.54 7.42 -5.87
N ILE A 50 -1.83 6.55 -5.18
CA ILE A 50 -2.20 6.13 -3.81
C ILE A 50 -2.06 7.25 -2.77
N GLU A 51 -1.24 8.25 -3.05
CA GLU A 51 -1.13 9.48 -2.28
C GLU A 51 -2.26 10.49 -2.54
N ALA A 52 -3.13 10.24 -3.52
CA ALA A 52 -4.22 11.12 -3.95
C ALA A 52 -5.54 10.35 -4.16
N LEU A 53 -5.89 9.44 -3.26
CA LEU A 53 -7.16 8.69 -3.31
C LEU A 53 -8.40 9.58 -3.10
N ASP A 54 -8.20 10.82 -2.67
CA ASP A 54 -9.19 11.89 -2.56
C ASP A 54 -9.33 12.74 -3.84
N ALA A 55 -8.57 12.44 -4.89
CA ALA A 55 -8.71 13.13 -6.16
C ALA A 55 -10.14 12.96 -6.71
N PRO A 56 -10.71 14.04 -7.31
CA PRO A 56 -12.04 13.96 -7.90
C PRO A 56 -12.02 13.12 -9.18
N THR A 57 -13.02 12.28 -9.33
CA THR A 57 -13.34 11.60 -10.59
C THR A 57 -13.97 12.59 -11.58
N PRO A 58 -14.13 12.23 -12.86
CA PRO A 58 -14.85 13.07 -13.83
C PRO A 58 -16.31 13.41 -13.41
N THR A 59 -16.91 12.62 -12.52
CA THR A 59 -18.25 12.88 -11.95
C THR A 59 -18.22 13.78 -10.72
N GLY A 60 -17.02 14.18 -10.24
CA GLY A 60 -16.84 15.01 -9.06
C GLY A 60 -16.82 14.25 -7.72
N GLU A 61 -16.98 12.93 -7.75
CA GLU A 61 -16.84 12.09 -6.56
C GLU A 61 -15.37 11.82 -6.25
N LEU A 62 -15.04 11.45 -5.01
CA LEU A 62 -13.69 11.01 -4.67
C LEU A 62 -13.36 9.68 -5.35
N LEU A 63 -12.10 9.49 -5.78
CA LEU A 63 -11.62 8.24 -6.37
C LEU A 63 -11.95 7.04 -5.45
N ILE A 64 -11.64 7.17 -4.17
CA ILE A 64 -12.09 6.25 -3.12
C ILE A 64 -12.79 7.07 -2.03
N PRO A 65 -14.08 6.83 -1.76
CA PRO A 65 -14.81 7.52 -0.70
C PRO A 65 -14.21 7.32 0.68
N SER A 66 -14.42 8.27 1.59
CA SER A 66 -14.02 8.15 3.00
C SER A 66 -14.79 7.03 3.70
N ALA A 67 -14.14 6.34 4.64
CA ALA A 67 -14.72 5.26 5.44
C ALA A 67 -15.49 4.22 4.60
N SER A 68 -14.92 3.81 3.46
CA SER A 68 -15.59 2.95 2.50
C SER A 68 -15.00 1.54 2.40
N VAL A 69 -13.78 1.32 2.94
CA VAL A 69 -13.09 0.03 2.87
C VAL A 69 -12.80 -0.52 4.26
N ASP A 70 -12.79 -1.84 4.37
CA ASP A 70 -12.53 -2.57 5.62
C ASP A 70 -11.05 -2.90 5.78
N VAL A 71 -10.33 -3.05 4.66
CA VAL A 71 -8.90 -3.42 4.65
C VAL A 71 -8.18 -2.66 3.54
N VAL A 72 -6.99 -2.15 3.86
CA VAL A 72 -6.01 -1.66 2.88
C VAL A 72 -4.83 -2.62 2.85
N LEU A 73 -4.53 -3.11 1.64
CA LEU A 73 -3.38 -3.98 1.38
C LEU A 73 -2.42 -3.29 0.41
N SER A 74 -1.13 -3.38 0.69
CA SER A 74 -0.08 -2.92 -0.22
C SER A 74 1.12 -3.86 -0.18
N ASN A 75 1.81 -3.99 -1.32
CA ASN A 75 3.02 -4.80 -1.41
C ASN A 75 4.04 -4.10 -2.32
N CYS A 76 5.17 -3.64 -1.75
CA CYS A 76 6.27 -2.96 -2.43
C CYS A 76 5.84 -1.74 -3.25
N VAL A 77 4.98 -0.88 -2.70
CA VAL A 77 4.46 0.30 -3.40
C VAL A 77 4.72 1.60 -2.63
N LEU A 78 4.64 1.57 -1.29
CA LEU A 78 4.74 2.79 -0.49
C LEU A 78 6.10 3.47 -0.66
N ASN A 79 7.17 2.69 -0.78
CA ASN A 79 8.53 3.19 -0.99
C ASN A 79 8.74 3.85 -2.36
N LEU A 80 7.84 3.65 -3.33
CA LEU A 80 7.86 4.31 -4.63
C LEU A 80 7.21 5.71 -4.61
N VAL A 81 6.51 6.04 -3.53
CA VAL A 81 5.92 7.36 -3.35
C VAL A 81 6.99 8.36 -2.91
N ASN A 82 6.99 9.54 -3.54
CA ASN A 82 7.93 10.60 -3.18
C ASN A 82 7.86 10.89 -1.67
N PRO A 83 8.98 10.99 -0.95
CA PRO A 83 8.97 11.28 0.48
C PRO A 83 8.15 12.51 0.89
N SER A 84 8.10 13.55 0.05
CA SER A 84 7.27 14.74 0.29
C SER A 84 5.75 14.47 0.25
N ALA A 85 5.32 13.38 -0.39
CA ALA A 85 3.91 12.98 -0.50
C ALA A 85 3.49 11.92 0.54
N ARG A 86 4.40 11.45 1.40
CA ARG A 86 4.13 10.41 2.40
C ARG A 86 3.00 10.79 3.36
N SER A 87 2.97 12.04 3.82
CA SER A 87 1.89 12.52 4.70
C SER A 87 0.52 12.42 4.02
N ALA A 88 0.43 12.75 2.73
CA ALA A 88 -0.80 12.61 1.95
C ALA A 88 -1.19 11.15 1.75
N LEU A 89 -0.22 10.28 1.43
CA LEU A 89 -0.41 8.83 1.34
C LEU A 89 -1.00 8.26 2.62
N LEU A 90 -0.38 8.53 3.76
CA LEU A 90 -0.79 8.01 5.06
C LEU A 90 -2.16 8.56 5.47
N ALA A 91 -2.43 9.85 5.24
CA ALA A 91 -3.73 10.47 5.48
C ALA A 91 -4.83 9.81 4.61
N ASN A 92 -4.53 9.49 3.36
CA ASN A 92 -5.47 8.79 2.47
C ASN A 92 -5.72 7.34 2.90
N ILE A 93 -4.72 6.59 3.34
CA ILE A 93 -4.90 5.25 3.90
C ILE A 93 -5.87 5.31 5.09
N ARG A 94 -5.64 6.23 6.04
CA ARG A 94 -6.54 6.41 7.19
C ARG A 94 -7.95 6.83 6.75
N ARG A 95 -8.06 7.78 5.83
CA ARG A 95 -9.34 8.34 5.39
C ARG A 95 -10.27 7.32 4.76
N VAL A 96 -9.74 6.42 3.93
CA VAL A 96 -10.56 5.44 3.20
C VAL A 96 -11.04 4.30 4.09
N LEU A 97 -10.34 4.01 5.19
CA LEU A 97 -10.70 2.96 6.11
C LEU A 97 -11.91 3.33 6.97
N ARG A 98 -12.78 2.35 7.19
CA ARG A 98 -13.83 2.41 8.21
C ARG A 98 -13.21 2.35 9.61
N PRO A 99 -13.93 2.79 10.65
CA PRO A 99 -13.57 2.48 12.03
C PRO A 99 -13.35 0.97 12.21
N SER A 100 -12.33 0.57 12.93
CA SER A 100 -11.84 -0.82 13.04
C SER A 100 -11.33 -1.44 11.74
N GLY A 101 -11.17 -0.67 10.68
CA GLY A 101 -10.54 -1.11 9.45
C GLY A 101 -9.06 -1.45 9.66
N ARG A 102 -8.51 -2.30 8.82
CA ARG A 102 -7.18 -2.88 8.98
C ARG A 102 -6.24 -2.49 7.87
N VAL A 103 -4.95 -2.45 8.20
CA VAL A 103 -3.88 -2.36 7.21
C VAL A 103 -3.02 -3.61 7.24
N ALA A 104 -2.53 -4.03 6.08
CA ALA A 104 -1.42 -4.96 5.96
C ALA A 104 -0.53 -4.47 4.81
N ILE A 105 0.64 -3.98 5.17
CA ILE A 105 1.57 -3.31 4.26
C ILE A 105 2.89 -4.09 4.28
N SER A 106 3.21 -4.74 3.17
CA SER A 106 4.49 -5.38 2.97
C SER A 106 5.39 -4.45 2.17
N ASP A 107 6.55 -4.09 2.71
CA ASP A 107 7.52 -3.25 2.02
C ASP A 107 8.93 -3.45 2.58
N ILE A 108 9.91 -2.74 2.05
CA ILE A 108 11.29 -2.74 2.53
C ILE A 108 11.47 -1.61 3.53
N VAL A 109 12.07 -1.89 4.66
CA VAL A 109 12.52 -0.91 5.65
C VAL A 109 14.03 -0.93 5.78
N CYS A 110 14.60 0.12 6.38
CA CYS A 110 16.04 0.25 6.61
C CYS A 110 16.35 0.44 8.11
N ASP A 111 17.55 0.04 8.52
CA ASP A 111 18.01 0.16 9.91
C ASP A 111 18.38 1.59 10.33
N ARG A 112 18.55 2.49 9.37
CA ARG A 112 18.86 3.91 9.54
C ARG A 112 18.43 4.73 8.33
N PRO A 113 18.28 6.07 8.44
CA PRO A 113 17.83 6.93 7.34
C PRO A 113 18.67 6.78 6.08
N VAL A 114 18.01 6.65 4.92
CA VAL A 114 18.67 6.58 3.61
C VAL A 114 19.25 7.96 3.27
N PRO A 115 20.57 8.08 3.00
CA PRO A 115 21.20 9.33 2.59
C PRO A 115 20.64 9.88 1.28
N GLN A 116 20.68 11.22 1.12
CA GLN A 116 20.07 11.90 -0.04
C GLN A 116 20.60 11.39 -1.40
N HIS A 117 21.90 11.08 -1.50
CA HIS A 117 22.47 10.58 -2.75
C HIS A 117 21.90 9.21 -3.14
N LEU A 118 21.61 8.33 -2.16
CA LEU A 118 20.94 7.04 -2.43
C LEU A 118 19.44 7.23 -2.70
N GLN A 119 18.81 8.26 -2.10
CA GLN A 119 17.41 8.59 -2.42
C GLN A 119 17.23 9.07 -3.87
N GLN A 120 18.27 9.60 -4.49
CA GLN A 120 18.26 10.11 -5.87
C GLN A 120 18.74 9.08 -6.90
N ASP A 121 19.13 7.89 -6.48
CA ASP A 121 19.60 6.83 -7.36
C ASP A 121 18.42 6.10 -8.02
N PRO A 122 18.27 6.17 -9.37
CA PRO A 122 17.13 5.55 -10.07
C PRO A 122 17.10 4.02 -9.98
N ASP A 123 18.28 3.37 -9.91
CA ASP A 123 18.38 1.91 -9.85
C ASP A 123 17.95 1.41 -8.46
N LEU A 124 18.29 2.15 -7.41
CA LEU A 124 17.85 1.87 -6.06
C LEU A 124 16.37 2.22 -5.85
N TRP A 125 15.86 3.24 -6.58
CA TRP A 125 14.45 3.60 -6.52
C TRP A 125 13.56 2.47 -7.02
N SER A 126 13.88 1.90 -8.18
CA SER A 126 13.14 0.76 -8.75
C SER A 126 13.15 -0.47 -7.84
N GLY A 127 14.18 -0.61 -7.00
CA GLY A 127 14.30 -1.67 -6.00
C GLY A 127 13.66 -1.37 -4.64
N CYS A 128 12.81 -0.33 -4.51
CA CYS A 128 12.18 0.09 -3.25
C CYS A 128 13.16 0.50 -2.13
N ILE A 129 14.44 0.77 -2.47
CA ILE A 129 15.51 1.11 -1.52
C ILE A 129 15.55 2.61 -1.25
N SER A 130 15.57 3.42 -2.31
CA SER A 130 15.72 4.88 -2.20
C SER A 130 14.63 5.52 -1.34
N GLY A 131 13.42 4.97 -1.39
CA GLY A 131 12.28 5.42 -0.60
C GLY A 131 11.99 4.57 0.64
N ALA A 132 12.92 3.75 1.12
CA ALA A 132 12.67 2.93 2.31
C ALA A 132 12.46 3.81 3.56
N TRP A 133 11.47 3.41 4.38
CA TRP A 133 11.31 3.97 5.72
C TRP A 133 12.35 3.39 6.66
N GLU A 134 12.81 4.18 7.62
CA GLU A 134 13.45 3.64 8.80
C GLU A 134 12.44 2.76 9.56
N GLU A 135 12.88 1.61 10.06
CA GLU A 135 12.03 0.57 10.62
C GLU A 135 11.14 1.07 11.77
N ASP A 136 11.71 1.81 12.73
CA ASP A 136 10.95 2.35 13.85
C ASP A 136 10.02 3.50 13.44
N ALA A 137 10.46 4.35 12.50
CA ALA A 137 9.65 5.44 11.98
C ALA A 137 8.40 4.91 11.23
N PHE A 138 8.53 3.81 10.51
CA PHE A 138 7.41 3.19 9.80
C PHE A 138 6.28 2.78 10.75
N LEU A 139 6.61 2.14 11.88
CA LEU A 139 5.64 1.82 12.93
C LEU A 139 5.07 3.08 13.60
N ALA A 140 5.95 4.06 13.89
CA ALA A 140 5.54 5.30 14.57
C ALA A 140 4.56 6.12 13.73
N ASP A 141 4.76 6.21 12.43
CA ASP A 141 3.89 6.93 11.49
C ASP A 141 2.46 6.36 11.50
N PHE A 142 2.29 5.04 11.50
CA PHE A 142 0.97 4.41 11.57
C PHE A 142 0.32 4.62 12.95
N ARG A 143 1.10 4.53 14.05
CA ARG A 143 0.59 4.83 15.40
C ARG A 143 0.13 6.29 15.53
N ALA A 144 0.88 7.23 14.96
CA ALA A 144 0.52 8.66 14.97
C ALA A 144 -0.78 8.96 14.22
N LEU A 145 -1.16 8.11 13.26
CA LEU A 145 -2.44 8.19 12.55
C LEU A 145 -3.62 7.61 13.32
N GLY A 146 -3.40 7.07 14.53
CA GLY A 146 -4.46 6.46 15.35
C GLY A 146 -4.69 4.98 15.02
N PHE A 147 -3.71 4.28 14.44
CA PHE A 147 -3.75 2.84 14.38
C PHE A 147 -3.29 2.23 15.71
N GLU A 148 -4.00 1.23 16.17
CA GLU A 148 -3.70 0.39 17.34
C GLU A 148 -3.12 -0.95 16.88
N ASP A 149 -2.50 -1.71 17.79
CA ASP A 149 -1.89 -3.02 17.53
C ASP A 149 -0.88 -3.00 16.35
N VAL A 150 -0.22 -1.85 16.15
CA VAL A 150 0.76 -1.68 15.07
C VAL A 150 2.02 -2.47 15.38
N SER A 151 2.27 -3.48 14.57
CA SER A 151 3.41 -4.37 14.70
C SER A 151 3.83 -4.97 13.36
N TYR A 152 4.99 -5.59 13.33
CA TYR A 152 5.39 -6.43 12.20
C TYR A 152 4.85 -7.85 12.38
N ALA A 153 3.90 -8.25 11.53
CA ALA A 153 3.41 -9.62 11.45
C ALA A 153 4.47 -10.56 10.84
N ASP A 154 5.32 -10.00 9.98
CA ASP A 154 6.49 -10.68 9.43
C ASP A 154 7.66 -9.69 9.30
N ARG A 155 8.87 -10.17 9.55
CA ARG A 155 10.12 -9.41 9.46
C ARG A 155 11.27 -10.34 9.14
N SER A 156 11.92 -10.12 8.02
CA SER A 156 13.10 -10.91 7.63
C SER A 156 14.21 -10.80 8.67
N GLU A 157 14.70 -11.92 9.16
CA GLU A 157 15.84 -11.96 10.12
C GLU A 157 17.11 -11.42 9.49
N GLN A 158 17.38 -11.83 8.26
CA GLN A 158 18.55 -11.38 7.50
C GLN A 158 18.17 -10.20 6.60
N PRO A 159 19.10 -9.23 6.39
CA PRO A 159 18.86 -8.17 5.43
C PRO A 159 18.72 -8.78 4.02
N TRP A 160 17.72 -8.31 3.31
CA TRP A 160 17.53 -8.62 1.89
C TRP A 160 18.66 -8.02 1.04
N ARG A 161 19.11 -6.82 1.42
CA ARG A 161 20.22 -6.12 0.76
C ARG A 161 20.96 -5.23 1.76
N VAL A 162 22.25 -4.99 1.50
CA VAL A 162 23.06 -4.00 2.22
C VAL A 162 23.63 -3.03 1.19
N VAL A 163 23.43 -1.73 1.38
CA VAL A 163 23.97 -0.67 0.52
C VAL A 163 24.68 0.35 1.41
N GLU A 164 25.95 0.57 1.19
CA GLU A 164 26.79 1.49 2.00
C GLU A 164 26.69 1.25 3.52
N GLY A 165 26.55 -0.02 3.93
CA GLY A 165 26.44 -0.40 5.34
C GLY A 165 25.03 -0.19 5.94
N ILE A 166 24.06 0.24 5.15
CA ILE A 166 22.64 0.31 5.54
C ILE A 166 22.00 -1.03 5.22
N GLU A 167 21.35 -1.63 6.20
CA GLU A 167 20.63 -2.89 6.04
C GLU A 167 19.17 -2.65 5.65
N PHE A 168 18.75 -3.31 4.57
CA PHE A 168 17.37 -3.26 4.07
C PHE A 168 16.70 -4.61 4.29
N ARG A 169 15.49 -4.61 4.87
CA ARG A 169 14.75 -5.82 5.25
C ARG A 169 13.32 -5.75 4.74
N ALA A 170 12.79 -6.91 4.34
CA ALA A 170 11.37 -7.04 4.05
C ALA A 170 10.60 -7.17 5.37
N VAL A 171 9.50 -6.43 5.46
CA VAL A 171 8.58 -6.48 6.59
C VAL A 171 7.14 -6.53 6.11
N THR A 172 6.24 -7.01 6.95
CA THR A 172 4.79 -6.83 6.81
C THR A 172 4.24 -6.18 8.06
N LEU A 173 3.93 -4.90 7.96
CA LEU A 173 3.26 -4.13 9.00
C LEU A 173 1.76 -4.45 9.00
N THR A 174 1.20 -4.65 10.17
CA THR A 174 -0.26 -4.72 10.39
C THR A 174 -0.69 -3.72 11.45
N GLY A 175 -1.96 -3.31 11.39
CA GLY A 175 -2.56 -2.43 12.37
C GLY A 175 -4.06 -2.31 12.17
N VAL A 176 -4.76 -1.86 13.20
CA VAL A 176 -6.21 -1.65 13.22
C VAL A 176 -6.50 -0.18 13.49
N LEU A 177 -7.34 0.46 12.67
CA LEU A 177 -7.73 1.85 12.90
C LEU A 177 -8.63 1.93 14.14
N ALA A 178 -8.26 2.77 15.11
CA ALA A 178 -9.06 2.96 16.32
C ALA A 178 -10.50 3.41 16.00
N VAL A 179 -11.43 2.98 16.83
CA VAL A 179 -12.81 3.51 16.83
C VAL A 179 -12.74 4.90 17.44
N GLY A 180 -12.84 5.94 16.63
CA GLY A 180 -12.84 7.33 17.08
C GLY A 180 -14.12 7.72 17.79
#